data_12617c9fc19c5626382a2ef740568f30
#
_entry.id   12617c9fc19c5626382a2ef740568f30
#
_cell.length_a   1.000
_cell.length_b   1.000
_cell.length_c   1.000
_cell.angle_alpha   90.00
_cell.angle_beta   90.00
_cell.angle_gamma   90.00
#
_symmetry.space_group_name_H-M   'P 1'
#
loop_
_entity.id
_entity.type
_entity.pdbx_description
1 polymer ?
#
loop_
_entity_poly.entity_id
_entity_poly.type
_entity_poly.pdbx_seq_one_letter_code
_entity_poly.pdbx_strand_id
1 'polypeptide(L)'
;MVPSRGLRALCSVLLVGVSARLALGFYLPGLAPVSFCEEKERQRGAADCRSEIELFVNRLDSVESVLPYEYRAFDFCTVESENRPSENLGQVLFGERIEPSPYKFTFNVKKQCVPVCTKTYNTNNQEDKAKLDFLKKGMLLNYQHHWIVDNMPVTWCYNVEDKQKFCNPGFPIGCYVTGSGQPKDACHIFSTQDTFYIFNHVNITIYYHKVENDGAEENKEIRWASRWDYILESMPHTNIQWFSIMNSLVIVLFLSGMVAMIMLRTLHKDIARYNQMDSVEDAQEEFGWKLVHGDIFRPPRKGMLLSVFLGSGTQIFIMTFITLFLACLGFLSPANRGALMTCAVVLWVLLGAPAGYVAARLYKSFGGEKWKTNVLLTAFLCPGIVFTDFFVMNLILWGEGSSAAMPFGTLVAILALWFCVSVPLTFVGAYFGFKKRHPVRTNQIPRQIPEQSFYTRPLPGIIMGGILPFGCIFIQLFFILNSIWSHQMYYMFGFLFLVFIILVITCSEATILLCYFHLCAEDYHWQWRSFLTSGFTAAYFLVYAIHYFFSKLQITGLASTILYFGYTMIMALIFFLFTGMRVLKSFSSPSSLPRKFLYFICQYSLLVSRWSLFEVCSDRLINTVK
;
A
#
# COMPACT_ATOMS: atom_id res chain seq x y z
N MET A 1 4.28 6.92 41.06
CA MET A 1 3.16 7.86 40.84
C MET A 1 2.19 7.20 39.86
N VAL A 2 1.08 6.73 40.36
CA VAL A 2 -0.05 6.14 39.61
C VAL A 2 -0.77 7.30 38.91
N PRO A 3 -1.02 7.25 37.59
CA PRO A 3 -1.78 8.31 36.95
C PRO A 3 -3.21 8.30 37.49
N SER A 4 -3.62 9.46 38.00
CA SER A 4 -4.90 9.68 38.66
C SER A 4 -6.07 9.19 37.77
N ARG A 5 -7.09 8.57 38.36
CA ARG A 5 -8.32 8.10 37.72
C ARG A 5 -8.97 9.17 36.82
N GLY A 6 -8.77 10.46 37.15
CA GLY A 6 -9.25 11.59 36.35
C GLY A 6 -8.64 11.73 34.97
N LEU A 7 -7.35 11.41 34.78
CA LEU A 7 -6.70 11.49 33.46
C LEU A 7 -7.17 10.39 32.52
N ARG A 8 -7.48 9.21 33.06
CA ARG A 8 -8.06 8.10 32.28
C ARG A 8 -9.50 8.39 31.86
N ALA A 9 -10.30 8.98 32.75
CA ALA A 9 -11.66 9.41 32.44
C ALA A 9 -11.66 10.55 31.40
N LEU A 10 -10.74 11.50 31.47
CA LEU A 10 -10.60 12.58 30.50
C LEU A 10 -10.17 12.05 29.11
N CYS A 11 -9.23 11.11 29.05
CA CYS A 11 -8.85 10.43 27.81
C CYS A 11 -9.99 9.60 27.23
N SER A 12 -10.78 8.93 28.05
CA SER A 12 -11.95 8.15 27.60
C SER A 12 -13.04 9.06 27.07
N VAL A 13 -13.33 10.18 27.72
CA VAL A 13 -14.32 11.17 27.27
C VAL A 13 -13.86 11.87 25.99
N LEU A 14 -12.56 12.20 25.87
CA LEU A 14 -11.97 12.73 24.63
C LEU A 14 -12.02 11.72 23.50
N LEU A 15 -11.71 10.45 23.75
CA LEU A 15 -11.81 9.37 22.76
C LEU A 15 -13.26 9.15 22.31
N VAL A 16 -14.22 9.14 23.23
CA VAL A 16 -15.65 9.00 22.90
C VAL A 16 -16.17 10.27 22.20
N GLY A 17 -15.73 11.46 22.62
CA GLY A 17 -16.10 12.72 21.96
C GLY A 17 -15.52 12.86 20.55
N VAL A 18 -14.29 12.37 20.32
CA VAL A 18 -13.67 12.31 18.99
C VAL A 18 -14.33 11.25 18.13
N SER A 19 -14.65 10.08 18.67
CA SER A 19 -15.36 9.04 17.93
C SER A 19 -16.80 9.41 17.59
N ALA A 20 -17.51 10.13 18.48
CA ALA A 20 -18.85 10.64 18.22
C ALA A 20 -18.86 11.77 17.17
N ARG A 21 -17.82 12.59 17.09
CA ARG A 21 -17.67 13.60 16.03
C ARG A 21 -17.17 13.00 14.69
N LEU A 22 -16.44 11.90 14.72
CA LEU A 22 -16.04 11.15 13.52
C LEU A 22 -17.23 10.39 12.90
N ALA A 23 -18.27 10.10 13.66
CA ALA A 23 -19.52 9.50 13.16
C ALA A 23 -20.43 10.52 12.43
N LEU A 24 -20.21 11.82 12.62
CA LEU A 24 -20.78 12.87 11.77
C LEU A 24 -19.89 12.95 10.53
N GLY A 25 -20.31 12.27 9.44
CA GLY A 25 -19.58 12.05 8.22
C GLY A 25 -18.60 13.17 7.86
N PHE A 26 -17.30 12.91 8.03
CA PHE A 26 -16.25 13.80 7.54
C PHE A 26 -16.20 13.62 6.02
N TYR A 27 -16.87 14.50 5.30
CA TYR A 27 -16.75 14.58 3.86
C TYR A 27 -15.41 15.22 3.50
N LEU A 28 -14.54 14.45 2.87
CA LEU A 28 -13.39 15.01 2.16
C LEU A 28 -13.88 15.90 1.01
N PRO A 29 -13.23 17.06 0.74
CA PRO A 29 -13.54 17.85 -0.43
C PRO A 29 -13.51 17.00 -1.70
N GLY A 30 -14.51 17.12 -2.54
CA GLY A 30 -14.69 16.34 -3.76
C GLY A 30 -16.11 16.48 -4.30
N LEU A 31 -16.44 15.69 -5.33
CA LEU A 31 -17.79 15.62 -5.87
C LEU A 31 -18.72 14.94 -4.87
N ALA A 32 -19.63 15.69 -4.27
CA ALA A 32 -20.66 15.11 -3.40
C ALA A 32 -21.80 14.53 -4.25
N PRO A 33 -22.42 13.40 -3.84
CA PRO A 33 -23.62 12.88 -4.49
C PRO A 33 -24.77 13.90 -4.47
N VAL A 34 -25.51 13.98 -5.55
CA VAL A 34 -26.61 14.94 -5.71
C VAL A 34 -27.92 14.20 -5.90
N SER A 35 -29.01 14.72 -5.36
CA SER A 35 -30.35 14.20 -5.60
C SER A 35 -30.89 14.72 -6.93
N PHE A 36 -31.42 13.81 -7.75
CA PHE A 36 -32.00 14.13 -9.06
C PHE A 36 -33.51 13.94 -9.04
N CYS A 37 -34.23 14.77 -9.82
CA CYS A 37 -35.66 14.69 -9.99
C CYS A 37 -36.08 15.04 -11.42
N GLU A 38 -37.32 14.68 -11.81
CA GLU A 38 -37.89 15.13 -13.07
C GLU A 38 -38.16 16.64 -13.05
N GLU A 39 -38.08 17.28 -14.19
CA GLU A 39 -38.29 18.71 -14.30
C GLU A 39 -39.68 19.17 -13.85
N LYS A 40 -40.69 18.29 -14.02
CA LYS A 40 -42.06 18.51 -13.54
C LYS A 40 -42.16 18.47 -11.99
N GLU A 41 -41.35 17.67 -11.34
CA GLU A 41 -41.31 17.58 -9.88
C GLU A 41 -40.61 18.79 -9.28
N ARG A 42 -39.53 19.26 -9.93
CA ARG A 42 -38.80 20.49 -9.55
C ARG A 42 -39.70 21.73 -9.58
N GLN A 43 -40.58 21.84 -10.57
CA GLN A 43 -41.56 22.96 -10.68
C GLN A 43 -42.66 22.90 -9.60
N ARG A 44 -42.89 21.74 -8.96
CA ARG A 44 -43.89 21.56 -7.88
C ARG A 44 -43.38 21.87 -6.48
N GLY A 45 -42.12 22.31 -6.34
CA GLY A 45 -41.59 22.81 -5.07
C GLY A 45 -40.70 21.85 -4.29
N ALA A 46 -40.22 20.76 -4.87
CA ALA A 46 -39.15 19.94 -4.30
C ALA A 46 -37.82 20.71 -4.43
N ALA A 47 -37.53 21.53 -3.44
CA ALA A 47 -36.56 22.64 -3.55
C ALA A 47 -35.08 22.22 -3.71
N ASP A 48 -34.70 20.96 -3.56
CA ASP A 48 -33.30 20.58 -3.39
C ASP A 48 -32.79 19.50 -4.38
N CYS A 49 -33.48 19.29 -5.50
CA CYS A 49 -33.07 18.33 -6.52
C CYS A 49 -32.73 18.98 -7.87
N ARG A 50 -31.82 18.38 -8.61
CA ARG A 50 -31.41 18.83 -9.96
C ARG A 50 -32.10 17.99 -11.03
N SER A 51 -32.57 18.63 -12.09
CA SER A 51 -33.14 17.94 -13.26
C SER A 51 -32.09 17.68 -14.35
N GLU A 52 -30.97 18.36 -14.30
CA GLU A 52 -29.86 18.21 -15.22
C GLU A 52 -28.72 17.43 -14.58
N ILE A 53 -28.27 16.40 -15.28
CA ILE A 53 -27.13 15.56 -14.88
C ILE A 53 -25.90 16.06 -15.63
N GLU A 54 -24.90 16.53 -14.89
CA GLU A 54 -23.62 16.96 -15.43
C GLU A 54 -22.65 15.79 -15.45
N LEU A 55 -21.98 15.61 -16.57
CA LEU A 55 -20.88 14.68 -16.72
C LEU A 55 -19.57 15.43 -16.56
N PHE A 56 -18.70 14.90 -15.69
CA PHE A 56 -17.34 15.39 -15.53
C PHE A 56 -16.37 14.49 -16.26
N VAL A 57 -15.32 15.07 -16.80
CA VAL A 57 -14.21 14.34 -17.43
C VAL A 57 -13.01 14.37 -16.50
N ASN A 58 -12.27 13.28 -16.49
CA ASN A 58 -11.04 13.16 -15.72
C ASN A 58 -9.85 12.99 -16.68
N ARG A 59 -8.67 12.77 -16.13
CA ARG A 59 -7.46 12.44 -16.90
C ARG A 59 -7.70 11.25 -17.83
N LEU A 60 -6.92 11.19 -18.90
CA LEU A 60 -6.78 9.98 -19.72
C LEU A 60 -5.53 9.22 -19.29
N ASP A 61 -5.64 7.93 -19.12
CA ASP A 61 -4.52 7.06 -18.80
C ASP A 61 -4.48 5.82 -19.70
N SER A 62 -3.38 5.10 -19.64
CA SER A 62 -3.13 3.88 -20.40
C SER A 62 -2.31 2.90 -19.58
N VAL A 63 -2.59 1.61 -19.73
CA VAL A 63 -1.80 0.53 -19.13
C VAL A 63 -0.42 0.39 -19.82
N GLU A 64 -0.30 0.80 -21.09
CA GLU A 64 0.94 0.78 -21.86
C GLU A 64 1.85 2.00 -21.59
N SER A 65 1.32 3.04 -20.95
CA SER A 65 2.05 4.27 -20.62
C SER A 65 1.79 4.66 -19.17
N VAL A 66 2.84 5.00 -18.44
CA VAL A 66 2.75 5.47 -17.05
C VAL A 66 2.36 6.97 -16.98
N LEU A 67 2.27 7.63 -18.14
CA LEU A 67 2.01 9.07 -18.26
C LEU A 67 0.50 9.32 -18.48
N PRO A 68 -0.27 9.75 -17.49
CA PRO A 68 -1.62 10.25 -17.73
C PRO A 68 -1.57 11.69 -18.28
N TYR A 69 -2.57 12.04 -19.10
CA TYR A 69 -2.71 13.39 -19.65
C TYR A 69 -4.05 14.00 -19.27
N GLU A 70 -4.10 15.34 -19.27
CA GLU A 70 -5.34 16.09 -19.11
C GLU A 70 -6.25 15.88 -20.32
N TYR A 71 -7.55 15.98 -20.12
CA TYR A 71 -8.54 15.84 -21.18
C TYR A 71 -8.30 16.80 -22.36
N ARG A 72 -7.82 18.01 -22.07
CA ARG A 72 -7.50 19.05 -23.06
C ARG A 72 -6.31 18.70 -23.95
N ALA A 73 -5.39 17.86 -23.49
CA ALA A 73 -4.20 17.52 -24.26
C ALA A 73 -4.53 16.77 -25.57
N PHE A 74 -5.65 16.05 -25.59
CA PHE A 74 -6.15 15.34 -26.78
C PHE A 74 -7.11 16.18 -27.65
N ASP A 75 -7.23 17.46 -27.37
CA ASP A 75 -8.12 18.41 -28.09
C ASP A 75 -9.59 17.98 -28.15
N PHE A 76 -10.10 17.28 -27.14
CA PHE A 76 -11.52 16.96 -27.01
C PHE A 76 -12.36 18.18 -26.64
N CYS A 77 -13.68 18.04 -26.75
CA CYS A 77 -14.63 19.10 -26.43
C CYS A 77 -14.60 19.49 -24.95
N THR A 78 -14.23 20.71 -24.65
CA THR A 78 -14.15 21.26 -23.29
C THR A 78 -15.08 22.47 -23.15
N VAL A 79 -15.49 22.82 -21.95
CA VAL A 79 -16.23 24.01 -21.60
C VAL A 79 -15.31 24.94 -20.82
N GLU A 80 -15.28 26.22 -21.19
CA GLU A 80 -14.66 27.26 -20.38
C GLU A 80 -15.59 27.68 -19.25
N SER A 81 -15.78 26.80 -18.24
CA SER A 81 -16.53 27.16 -17.05
C SER A 81 -15.59 27.44 -15.89
N GLU A 82 -15.89 28.48 -15.11
CA GLU A 82 -15.11 28.84 -13.92
C GLU A 82 -15.30 27.86 -12.77
N ASN A 83 -16.35 27.03 -12.78
CA ASN A 83 -16.68 26.11 -11.71
C ASN A 83 -16.00 24.75 -11.89
N ARG A 84 -14.71 24.68 -11.58
CA ARG A 84 -14.03 23.38 -11.40
C ARG A 84 -14.34 22.81 -10.02
N PRO A 85 -14.68 21.54 -9.91
CA PRO A 85 -14.84 20.89 -8.60
C PRO A 85 -13.51 20.92 -7.84
N SER A 86 -13.57 21.19 -6.54
CA SER A 86 -12.37 21.20 -5.69
C SER A 86 -11.86 19.78 -5.49
N GLU A 87 -10.61 19.53 -5.86
CA GLU A 87 -9.92 18.27 -5.65
C GLU A 87 -9.29 18.22 -4.25
N ASN A 88 -9.31 17.07 -3.62
CA ASN A 88 -8.60 16.86 -2.35
C ASN A 88 -7.13 16.51 -2.61
N LEU A 89 -6.29 16.57 -1.56
CA LEU A 89 -4.86 16.30 -1.66
C LEU A 89 -4.56 14.94 -2.29
N GLY A 90 -5.31 13.90 -1.93
CA GLY A 90 -5.10 12.55 -2.46
C GLY A 90 -5.43 12.43 -3.95
N GLN A 91 -6.47 13.13 -4.43
CA GLN A 91 -6.80 13.17 -5.86
C GLN A 91 -5.69 13.85 -6.66
N VAL A 92 -5.19 14.98 -6.16
CA VAL A 92 -4.07 15.68 -6.79
C VAL A 92 -2.81 14.80 -6.86
N LEU A 93 -2.52 14.05 -5.80
CA LEU A 93 -1.38 13.12 -5.75
C LEU A 93 -1.52 11.93 -6.71
N PHE A 94 -2.75 11.48 -6.96
CA PHE A 94 -3.04 10.47 -7.99
C PHE A 94 -3.05 11.03 -9.41
N GLY A 95 -2.87 12.35 -9.57
CA GLY A 95 -2.91 13.02 -10.85
C GLY A 95 -4.32 13.06 -11.45
N GLU A 96 -5.38 12.96 -10.64
CA GLU A 96 -6.73 13.23 -11.08
C GLU A 96 -6.86 14.72 -11.46
N ARG A 97 -7.57 14.97 -12.57
CA ARG A 97 -7.90 16.31 -13.04
C ARG A 97 -9.34 16.28 -13.51
N ILE A 98 -10.24 16.67 -12.61
CA ILE A 98 -11.68 16.63 -12.88
C ILE A 98 -12.08 17.97 -13.47
N GLU A 99 -12.58 17.93 -14.70
CA GLU A 99 -13.05 19.11 -15.43
C GLU A 99 -14.52 18.97 -15.81
N PRO A 100 -15.27 20.08 -15.84
CA PRO A 100 -16.61 20.07 -16.39
C PRO A 100 -16.57 19.78 -17.89
N SER A 101 -17.58 19.07 -18.38
CA SER A 101 -17.71 18.72 -19.79
C SER A 101 -18.94 19.37 -20.43
N PRO A 102 -19.01 19.46 -21.77
CA PRO A 102 -20.19 19.93 -22.48
C PRO A 102 -21.33 18.90 -22.48
N TYR A 103 -21.09 17.67 -21.95
CA TYR A 103 -22.08 16.59 -21.94
C TYR A 103 -23.07 16.80 -20.80
N LYS A 104 -24.33 17.09 -21.15
CA LYS A 104 -25.41 17.31 -20.19
C LYS A 104 -26.61 16.44 -20.53
N PHE A 105 -27.15 15.78 -19.53
CA PHE A 105 -28.28 14.89 -19.66
C PHE A 105 -29.46 15.41 -18.83
N THR A 106 -30.68 15.27 -19.36
CA THR A 106 -31.89 15.55 -18.58
C THR A 106 -32.34 14.26 -17.90
N PHE A 107 -32.62 14.32 -16.60
CA PHE A 107 -33.03 13.15 -15.84
C PHE A 107 -34.32 12.54 -16.42
N ASN A 108 -34.34 11.22 -16.57
CA ASN A 108 -35.45 10.41 -17.10
C ASN A 108 -35.95 10.81 -18.52
N VAL A 109 -35.12 11.45 -19.33
CA VAL A 109 -35.45 11.80 -20.72
C VAL A 109 -34.50 11.07 -21.67
N LYS A 110 -35.08 10.19 -22.51
CA LYS A 110 -34.31 9.50 -23.56
C LYS A 110 -34.04 10.46 -24.72
N LYS A 111 -32.77 10.73 -24.99
CA LYS A 111 -32.32 11.51 -26.15
C LYS A 111 -31.53 10.62 -27.10
N GLN A 112 -31.66 10.83 -28.40
CA GLN A 112 -30.92 10.08 -29.40
C GLN A 112 -30.05 11.05 -30.21
N CYS A 113 -28.79 10.67 -30.43
CA CYS A 113 -27.84 11.33 -31.32
C CYS A 113 -27.77 12.85 -31.15
N VAL A 114 -27.42 13.30 -29.94
CA VAL A 114 -27.27 14.74 -29.67
C VAL A 114 -25.86 15.17 -30.05
N PRO A 115 -25.67 16.02 -31.04
CA PRO A 115 -24.36 16.57 -31.35
C PRO A 115 -23.89 17.52 -30.24
N VAL A 116 -22.69 17.30 -29.68
CA VAL A 116 -22.15 18.08 -28.58
C VAL A 116 -21.19 19.16 -29.10
N CYS A 117 -20.25 18.79 -29.95
CA CYS A 117 -19.36 19.72 -30.62
C CYS A 117 -18.78 19.12 -31.91
N THR A 118 -18.28 19.98 -32.78
CA THR A 118 -17.59 19.58 -34.01
C THR A 118 -16.20 20.20 -34.03
N LYS A 119 -15.18 19.42 -34.26
CA LYS A 119 -13.79 19.84 -34.43
C LYS A 119 -13.38 19.64 -35.89
N THR A 120 -12.78 20.67 -36.48
CA THR A 120 -12.28 20.66 -37.86
C THR A 120 -10.77 20.81 -37.85
N TYR A 121 -10.06 19.93 -38.54
CA TYR A 121 -8.60 19.97 -38.63
C TYR A 121 -8.17 20.25 -40.04
N ASN A 122 -7.26 21.21 -40.20
CA ASN A 122 -6.68 21.52 -41.49
C ASN A 122 -5.29 20.89 -41.62
N THR A 123 -5.14 19.98 -42.56
CA THR A 123 -3.88 19.25 -42.78
C THR A 123 -2.72 20.14 -43.21
N ASN A 124 -3.00 21.35 -43.68
CA ASN A 124 -1.99 22.34 -44.06
C ASN A 124 -1.46 23.14 -42.86
N ASN A 125 -2.14 23.09 -41.70
CA ASN A 125 -1.72 23.75 -40.50
C ASN A 125 -0.84 22.80 -39.66
N GLN A 126 0.36 23.25 -39.30
CA GLN A 126 1.32 22.45 -38.55
C GLN A 126 0.84 22.15 -37.13
N GLU A 127 0.07 23.05 -36.52
CA GLU A 127 -0.52 22.86 -35.19
C GLU A 127 -1.58 21.77 -35.19
N ASP A 128 -2.51 21.80 -36.17
CA ASP A 128 -3.55 20.74 -36.29
C ASP A 128 -2.96 19.39 -36.60
N LYS A 129 -1.88 19.36 -37.40
CA LYS A 129 -1.15 18.14 -37.67
C LYS A 129 -0.51 17.56 -36.38
N ALA A 130 0.10 18.40 -35.55
CA ALA A 130 0.68 17.98 -34.29
C ALA A 130 -0.39 17.41 -33.31
N LYS A 131 -1.58 18.05 -33.26
CA LYS A 131 -2.72 17.54 -32.47
C LYS A 131 -3.19 16.18 -32.96
N LEU A 132 -3.31 15.98 -34.26
CA LEU A 132 -3.70 14.70 -34.85
C LEU A 132 -2.64 13.61 -34.63
N ASP A 133 -1.36 13.94 -34.72
CA ASP A 133 -0.29 12.99 -34.47
C ASP A 133 -0.23 12.59 -32.98
N PHE A 134 -0.50 13.52 -32.06
CA PHE A 134 -0.64 13.21 -30.63
C PHE A 134 -1.84 12.30 -30.36
N LEU A 135 -2.98 12.56 -31.01
CA LEU A 135 -4.18 11.72 -30.91
C LEU A 135 -3.92 10.30 -31.43
N LYS A 136 -3.26 10.16 -32.59
CA LYS A 136 -2.84 8.85 -33.13
C LYS A 136 -1.93 8.10 -32.18
N LYS A 137 -0.94 8.80 -31.59
CA LYS A 137 -0.07 8.21 -30.56
C LYS A 137 -0.87 7.72 -29.36
N GLY A 138 -1.89 8.48 -28.93
CA GLY A 138 -2.81 8.06 -27.87
C GLY A 138 -3.59 6.80 -28.20
N MET A 139 -4.07 6.64 -29.46
CA MET A 139 -4.75 5.42 -29.91
C MET A 139 -3.80 4.22 -29.95
N LEU A 140 -2.54 4.40 -30.40
CA LEU A 140 -1.53 3.36 -30.40
C LEU A 140 -1.18 2.84 -29.00
N LEU A 141 -1.22 3.71 -28.00
CA LEU A 141 -0.92 3.41 -26.61
C LEU A 141 -2.18 3.08 -25.78
N ASN A 142 -3.33 2.86 -26.42
CA ASN A 142 -4.60 2.49 -25.76
C ASN A 142 -5.01 3.44 -24.62
N TYR A 143 -4.95 4.74 -24.84
CA TYR A 143 -5.47 5.71 -23.86
C TYR A 143 -6.98 5.59 -23.73
N GLN A 144 -7.47 5.72 -22.49
CA GLN A 144 -8.87 5.55 -22.14
C GLN A 144 -9.45 6.82 -21.53
N HIS A 145 -10.71 7.08 -21.86
CA HIS A 145 -11.52 8.12 -21.20
C HIS A 145 -11.96 7.64 -19.82
N HIS A 146 -11.86 8.52 -18.84
CA HIS A 146 -12.44 8.33 -17.52
C HIS A 146 -13.47 9.41 -17.24
N TRP A 147 -14.72 9.07 -17.43
CA TRP A 147 -15.85 9.97 -17.21
C TRP A 147 -16.51 9.67 -15.86
N ILE A 148 -17.08 10.71 -15.26
CA ILE A 148 -17.66 10.68 -13.93
C ILE A 148 -19.07 11.26 -13.99
N VAL A 149 -20.04 10.51 -13.51
CA VAL A 149 -21.42 10.95 -13.34
C VAL A 149 -21.81 10.70 -11.88
N ASP A 150 -22.25 11.75 -11.18
CA ASP A 150 -22.67 11.67 -9.78
C ASP A 150 -21.64 10.91 -8.89
N ASN A 151 -20.38 11.29 -9.00
CA ASN A 151 -19.23 10.67 -8.31
C ASN A 151 -18.97 9.18 -8.64
N MET A 152 -19.67 8.63 -9.63
CA MET A 152 -19.41 7.27 -10.13
C MET A 152 -18.65 7.32 -11.45
N PRO A 153 -17.69 6.42 -11.69
CA PRO A 153 -17.09 6.30 -13.00
C PRO A 153 -18.10 5.72 -14.00
N VAL A 154 -18.04 6.20 -15.21
CA VAL A 154 -18.76 5.59 -16.34
C VAL A 154 -18.00 4.32 -16.72
N THR A 155 -18.71 3.20 -16.76
CA THR A 155 -18.14 1.89 -17.05
C THR A 155 -18.47 1.43 -18.45
N TRP A 156 -17.51 0.83 -19.14
CA TRP A 156 -17.70 0.17 -20.41
C TRP A 156 -17.80 -1.33 -20.18
N CYS A 157 -19.01 -1.88 -20.46
CA CYS A 157 -19.29 -3.29 -20.19
C CYS A 157 -19.44 -4.07 -21.50
N TYR A 158 -18.86 -5.27 -21.54
CA TYR A 158 -18.98 -6.21 -22.65
C TYR A 158 -19.23 -7.63 -22.12
N ASN A 159 -19.93 -8.43 -22.94
CA ASN A 159 -20.20 -9.82 -22.61
C ASN A 159 -19.19 -10.73 -23.31
N VAL A 160 -18.59 -11.64 -22.56
CA VAL A 160 -17.71 -12.70 -23.09
C VAL A 160 -18.53 -13.97 -23.27
N GLU A 161 -18.05 -14.93 -24.07
CA GLU A 161 -18.75 -16.14 -24.55
C GLU A 161 -19.47 -16.96 -23.47
N ASP A 162 -19.06 -16.89 -22.21
CA ASP A 162 -19.65 -17.60 -21.07
C ASP A 162 -20.77 -16.85 -20.32
N LYS A 163 -21.42 -15.86 -20.95
CA LYS A 163 -22.44 -14.98 -20.33
C LYS A 163 -21.91 -14.16 -19.13
N GLN A 164 -20.61 -14.10 -18.95
CA GLN A 164 -20.01 -13.23 -17.94
C GLN A 164 -19.90 -11.80 -18.49
N LYS A 165 -20.42 -10.86 -17.75
CA LYS A 165 -20.34 -9.43 -18.04
C LYS A 165 -19.09 -8.85 -17.37
N PHE A 166 -18.24 -8.22 -18.17
CA PHE A 166 -17.07 -7.50 -17.69
C PHE A 166 -17.26 -6.01 -17.86
N CYS A 167 -16.92 -5.23 -16.84
CA CYS A 167 -17.04 -3.80 -16.84
C CYS A 167 -15.72 -3.13 -16.49
N ASN A 168 -15.18 -2.31 -17.39
CA ASN A 168 -13.99 -1.51 -17.15
C ASN A 168 -14.36 -0.06 -16.81
N PRO A 169 -13.68 0.60 -15.87
CA PRO A 169 -13.94 1.98 -15.48
C PRO A 169 -13.31 2.98 -16.47
N GLY A 170 -13.46 2.76 -17.75
CA GLY A 170 -12.91 3.57 -18.83
C GLY A 170 -13.20 2.95 -20.18
N PHE A 171 -13.15 3.73 -21.23
CA PHE A 171 -13.34 3.27 -22.59
C PHE A 171 -12.30 3.91 -23.53
N PRO A 172 -11.88 3.21 -24.59
CA PRO A 172 -10.81 3.67 -25.46
C PRO A 172 -11.21 4.93 -26.25
N ILE A 173 -10.23 5.79 -26.53
CA ILE A 173 -10.43 6.99 -27.35
C ILE A 173 -10.65 6.69 -28.83
N GLY A 174 -10.17 5.54 -29.27
CA GLY A 174 -10.24 5.07 -30.64
C GLY A 174 -9.52 3.74 -30.80
N CYS A 175 -9.32 3.32 -32.03
CA CYS A 175 -8.61 2.10 -32.33
C CYS A 175 -7.76 2.20 -33.60
N TYR A 176 -6.83 1.26 -33.77
CA TYR A 176 -5.93 1.16 -34.89
C TYR A 176 -5.98 -0.22 -35.52
N VAL A 177 -6.09 -0.28 -36.83
CA VAL A 177 -6.01 -1.52 -37.61
C VAL A 177 -4.62 -1.61 -38.21
N THR A 178 -3.87 -2.64 -37.84
CA THR A 178 -2.50 -2.85 -38.31
C THR A 178 -2.43 -3.17 -39.83
N GLY A 179 -1.27 -2.94 -40.46
CA GLY A 179 -1.05 -3.28 -41.87
C GLY A 179 -1.20 -4.78 -42.17
N SER A 180 -1.17 -5.65 -41.16
CA SER A 180 -1.49 -7.08 -41.27
C SER A 180 -3.00 -7.39 -41.29
N GLY A 181 -3.84 -6.36 -41.16
CA GLY A 181 -5.30 -6.50 -41.08
C GLY A 181 -5.83 -7.07 -39.77
N GLN A 182 -4.95 -7.25 -38.78
CA GLN A 182 -5.37 -7.65 -37.44
C GLN A 182 -5.81 -6.44 -36.64
N PRO A 183 -7.04 -6.42 -36.08
CA PRO A 183 -7.48 -5.34 -35.21
C PRO A 183 -6.69 -5.39 -33.90
N LYS A 184 -6.24 -4.24 -33.46
CA LYS A 184 -5.73 -4.08 -32.10
C LYS A 184 -6.91 -3.73 -31.21
N ASP A 185 -7.25 -4.63 -30.31
CA ASP A 185 -8.30 -4.49 -29.28
C ASP A 185 -9.74 -4.24 -29.82
N ALA A 186 -10.26 -3.04 -29.72
CA ALA A 186 -11.68 -2.70 -29.94
C ALA A 186 -12.09 -2.58 -31.43
N CYS A 187 -11.17 -2.73 -32.38
CA CYS A 187 -11.43 -2.59 -33.83
C CYS A 187 -11.91 -3.87 -34.50
N HIS A 188 -13.06 -4.42 -34.14
CA HIS A 188 -13.53 -5.67 -34.73
C HIS A 188 -14.24 -5.55 -36.09
N ILE A 189 -14.57 -4.33 -36.55
CA ILE A 189 -15.52 -4.12 -37.64
C ILE A 189 -14.90 -3.52 -38.91
N PHE A 190 -13.67 -3.00 -38.83
CA PHE A 190 -13.10 -2.18 -39.89
C PHE A 190 -12.08 -2.97 -40.75
N SER A 191 -12.32 -2.96 -42.06
CA SER A 191 -11.53 -3.72 -43.05
C SER A 191 -10.34 -2.95 -43.64
N THR A 192 -10.21 -1.66 -43.39
CA THR A 192 -9.15 -0.83 -43.99
C THR A 192 -7.87 -0.94 -43.18
N GLN A 193 -6.82 -1.47 -43.79
CA GLN A 193 -5.51 -1.62 -43.16
C GLN A 193 -4.84 -0.27 -42.92
N ASP A 194 -4.00 -0.20 -41.91
CA ASP A 194 -3.16 0.93 -41.55
C ASP A 194 -3.93 2.24 -41.29
N THR A 195 -5.11 2.11 -40.68
CA THR A 195 -6.04 3.21 -40.47
C THR A 195 -6.39 3.40 -39.01
N PHE A 196 -6.46 4.68 -38.58
CA PHE A 196 -6.90 5.07 -37.24
C PHE A 196 -8.38 5.45 -37.26
N TYR A 197 -9.11 4.94 -36.28
CA TYR A 197 -10.52 5.23 -36.06
C TYR A 197 -10.72 5.88 -34.70
N ILE A 198 -11.24 7.10 -34.68
CA ILE A 198 -11.62 7.77 -33.44
C ILE A 198 -13.06 7.41 -33.07
N PHE A 199 -13.32 7.15 -31.81
CA PHE A 199 -14.66 6.92 -31.30
C PHE A 199 -15.34 8.26 -30.98
N ASN A 200 -16.22 8.68 -31.86
CA ASN A 200 -16.91 9.97 -31.81
C ASN A 200 -18.39 9.84 -31.38
N HIS A 201 -18.86 8.66 -31.04
CA HIS A 201 -20.22 8.39 -30.61
C HIS A 201 -20.24 7.43 -29.41
N VAL A 202 -21.00 7.80 -28.37
CA VAL A 202 -21.13 7.00 -27.14
C VAL A 202 -22.59 6.84 -26.77
N ASN A 203 -23.03 5.61 -26.50
CA ASN A 203 -24.32 5.31 -25.91
C ASN A 203 -24.18 5.18 -24.39
N ILE A 204 -24.84 6.05 -23.63
CA ILE A 204 -24.80 6.05 -22.17
C ILE A 204 -26.15 5.61 -21.63
N THR A 205 -26.15 4.61 -20.76
CA THR A 205 -27.34 4.16 -20.03
C THR A 205 -27.13 4.40 -18.55
N ILE A 206 -28.02 5.15 -17.91
CA ILE A 206 -27.99 5.46 -16.49
C ILE A 206 -29.12 4.70 -15.82
N TYR A 207 -28.78 3.80 -14.90
CA TYR A 207 -29.75 3.12 -14.03
C TYR A 207 -29.88 3.91 -12.74
N TYR A 208 -31.11 4.12 -12.28
CA TYR A 208 -31.38 4.87 -11.06
C TYR A 208 -32.40 4.14 -10.17
N HIS A 209 -32.34 4.41 -8.89
CA HIS A 209 -33.28 3.96 -7.90
C HIS A 209 -34.10 5.15 -7.41
N LYS A 210 -35.42 5.04 -7.45
CA LYS A 210 -36.34 6.06 -6.93
C LYS A 210 -36.51 5.87 -5.43
N VAL A 211 -36.13 6.88 -4.65
CA VAL A 211 -36.34 6.91 -3.21
C VAL A 211 -37.68 7.65 -2.96
N GLU A 212 -38.72 6.91 -2.59
CA GLU A 212 -39.98 7.50 -2.15
C GLU A 212 -39.96 7.74 -0.64
N ASN A 213 -40.42 8.90 -0.22
CA ASN A 213 -40.49 9.28 1.21
C ASN A 213 -41.47 8.44 2.03
N ASP A 214 -42.31 7.60 1.38
CA ASP A 214 -43.36 6.78 2.01
C ASP A 214 -43.03 5.28 2.10
N GLY A 215 -41.75 4.90 2.05
CA GLY A 215 -41.29 3.54 2.37
C GLY A 215 -41.58 2.46 1.33
N ALA A 216 -42.07 2.78 0.13
CA ALA A 216 -42.23 1.85 -0.98
C ALA A 216 -40.97 1.88 -1.87
N GLU A 217 -40.09 0.92 -1.68
CA GLU A 217 -38.94 0.68 -2.57
C GLU A 217 -39.43 0.06 -3.89
N GLU A 218 -39.39 0.81 -4.98
CA GLU A 218 -39.80 0.30 -6.30
C GLU A 218 -38.80 -0.68 -6.91
N ASN A 219 -37.55 -0.64 -6.49
CA ASN A 219 -36.50 -1.57 -6.94
C ASN A 219 -35.59 -1.96 -5.79
N LYS A 220 -35.89 -3.08 -5.12
CA LYS A 220 -35.17 -3.59 -3.93
C LYS A 220 -33.73 -4.07 -4.20
N GLU A 221 -33.38 -4.26 -5.46
CA GLU A 221 -32.07 -4.80 -5.85
C GLU A 221 -30.98 -3.72 -5.87
N ILE A 222 -31.33 -2.45 -6.14
CA ILE A 222 -30.35 -1.35 -6.22
C ILE A 222 -30.25 -0.64 -4.86
N ARG A 223 -29.20 -0.95 -4.12
CA ARG A 223 -28.87 -0.29 -2.85
C ARG A 223 -27.79 0.76 -3.06
N TRP A 224 -27.55 1.62 -2.06
CA TRP A 224 -26.41 2.54 -2.07
C TRP A 224 -25.07 1.83 -2.35
N ALA A 225 -24.86 0.63 -1.79
CA ALA A 225 -23.70 -0.19 -2.04
C ALA A 225 -23.57 -0.65 -3.50
N SER A 226 -24.70 -0.83 -4.22
CA SER A 226 -24.72 -1.27 -5.62
C SER A 226 -24.06 -0.26 -6.59
N ARG A 227 -23.84 0.98 -6.15
CA ARG A 227 -23.06 1.97 -6.92
C ARG A 227 -21.64 1.50 -7.23
N TRP A 228 -21.14 0.51 -6.49
CA TRP A 228 -19.78 -0.02 -6.59
C TRP A 228 -19.73 -1.46 -7.11
N ASP A 229 -20.88 -2.04 -7.49
CA ASP A 229 -20.95 -3.43 -7.96
C ASP A 229 -20.20 -3.66 -9.28
N TYR A 230 -20.08 -2.62 -10.14
CA TYR A 230 -19.24 -2.67 -11.35
C TYR A 230 -17.80 -3.11 -11.04
N ILE A 231 -17.36 -2.85 -9.85
CA ILE A 231 -16.08 -3.21 -9.30
C ILE A 231 -15.93 -4.74 -9.22
N LEU A 232 -16.96 -5.42 -8.71
CA LEU A 232 -16.98 -6.88 -8.61
C LEU A 232 -17.12 -7.52 -10.00
N GLU A 233 -17.86 -6.87 -10.91
CA GLU A 233 -18.03 -7.31 -12.28
C GLU A 233 -16.76 -7.16 -13.14
N SER A 234 -15.80 -6.33 -12.72
CA SER A 234 -14.53 -6.14 -13.43
C SER A 234 -13.46 -7.20 -13.12
N MET A 235 -13.75 -8.14 -12.21
CA MET A 235 -12.77 -9.15 -11.76
C MET A 235 -13.10 -10.57 -12.22
N PRO A 236 -12.47 -11.07 -13.29
CA PRO A 236 -12.75 -12.43 -13.79
C PRO A 236 -12.21 -13.58 -12.93
N HIS A 237 -11.31 -13.32 -11.95
CA HIS A 237 -10.52 -14.36 -11.31
C HIS A 237 -10.51 -14.34 -9.77
N THR A 238 -11.62 -13.99 -9.12
CA THR A 238 -11.71 -13.98 -7.65
C THR A 238 -11.38 -15.33 -7.00
N ASN A 239 -11.75 -16.45 -7.65
CA ASN A 239 -11.49 -17.80 -7.15
C ASN A 239 -9.99 -18.13 -7.10
N ILE A 240 -9.20 -17.68 -8.06
CA ILE A 240 -7.75 -17.92 -8.12
C ILE A 240 -7.03 -17.17 -6.98
N GLN A 241 -7.51 -15.98 -6.63
CA GLN A 241 -6.96 -15.20 -5.54
C GLN A 241 -7.17 -15.90 -4.19
N TRP A 242 -8.37 -16.43 -3.93
CA TRP A 242 -8.67 -17.20 -2.73
C TRP A 242 -7.82 -18.47 -2.62
N PHE A 243 -7.64 -19.18 -3.73
CA PHE A 243 -6.77 -20.35 -3.76
C PHE A 243 -5.32 -20.01 -3.43
N SER A 244 -4.81 -18.90 -3.96
CA SER A 244 -3.48 -18.38 -3.66
C SER A 244 -3.30 -18.04 -2.17
N ILE A 245 -4.30 -17.40 -1.54
CA ILE A 245 -4.30 -17.08 -0.12
C ILE A 245 -4.26 -18.36 0.72
N MET A 246 -5.13 -19.32 0.42
CA MET A 246 -5.20 -20.59 1.16
C MET A 246 -3.88 -21.35 1.07
N ASN A 247 -3.27 -21.41 -0.12
CA ASN A 247 -1.96 -22.03 -0.30
C ASN A 247 -0.88 -21.36 0.57
N SER A 248 -0.82 -20.03 0.58
CA SER A 248 0.15 -19.31 1.41
C SER A 248 -0.11 -19.45 2.90
N LEU A 249 -1.38 -19.51 3.31
CA LEU A 249 -1.73 -19.77 4.71
C LEU A 249 -1.24 -21.16 5.15
N VAL A 250 -1.42 -22.19 4.33
CA VAL A 250 -0.92 -23.54 4.59
C VAL A 250 0.60 -23.53 4.70
N ILE A 251 1.30 -22.85 3.79
CA ILE A 251 2.76 -22.72 3.84
C ILE A 251 3.20 -22.04 5.14
N VAL A 252 2.55 -20.95 5.54
CA VAL A 252 2.86 -20.24 6.80
C VAL A 252 2.66 -21.15 8.00
N LEU A 253 1.52 -21.85 8.08
CA LEU A 253 1.25 -22.77 9.19
C LEU A 253 2.29 -23.90 9.25
N PHE A 254 2.66 -24.46 8.10
CA PHE A 254 3.71 -25.49 8.04
C PHE A 254 5.06 -24.95 8.50
N LEU A 255 5.46 -23.76 8.03
CA LEU A 255 6.71 -23.13 8.44
C LEU A 255 6.72 -22.78 9.93
N SER A 256 5.61 -22.23 10.45
CA SER A 256 5.46 -21.95 11.88
C SER A 256 5.59 -23.22 12.72
N GLY A 257 4.95 -24.31 12.29
CA GLY A 257 5.08 -25.61 12.94
C GLY A 257 6.51 -26.17 12.90
N MET A 258 7.19 -26.03 11.74
CA MET A 258 8.58 -26.47 11.58
C MET A 258 9.54 -25.65 12.48
N VAL A 259 9.41 -24.33 12.49
CA VAL A 259 10.21 -23.44 13.35
C VAL A 259 9.96 -23.76 14.82
N ALA A 260 8.70 -23.93 15.23
CA ALA A 260 8.35 -24.33 16.60
C ALA A 260 8.99 -25.67 16.99
N MET A 261 8.93 -26.68 16.11
CA MET A 261 9.52 -28.00 16.34
C MET A 261 11.06 -27.93 16.49
N ILE A 262 11.73 -27.18 15.61
CA ILE A 262 13.19 -26.99 15.68
C ILE A 262 13.56 -26.34 17.02
N MET A 263 12.85 -25.26 17.39
CA MET A 263 13.13 -24.55 18.64
C MET A 263 12.84 -25.37 19.88
N LEU A 264 11.74 -26.12 19.90
CA LEU A 264 11.42 -27.04 21.02
C LEU A 264 12.47 -28.16 21.16
N ARG A 265 12.90 -28.75 20.03
CA ARG A 265 13.92 -29.81 20.03
C ARG A 265 15.28 -29.32 20.52
N THR A 266 15.70 -28.13 20.09
CA THR A 266 16.96 -27.51 20.53
C THR A 266 16.91 -27.14 22.00
N LEU A 267 15.79 -26.57 22.46
CA LEU A 267 15.57 -26.21 23.85
C LEU A 267 15.56 -27.46 24.74
N HIS A 268 14.88 -28.55 24.31
CA HIS A 268 14.85 -29.78 25.05
C HIS A 268 16.26 -30.39 25.21
N LYS A 269 17.07 -30.35 24.15
CA LYS A 269 18.48 -30.78 24.22
C LYS A 269 19.29 -29.91 25.19
N ASP A 270 19.10 -28.61 25.18
CA ASP A 270 19.79 -27.68 26.09
C ASP A 270 19.41 -27.93 27.55
N ILE A 271 18.12 -28.16 27.82
CA ILE A 271 17.62 -28.48 29.16
C ILE A 271 18.14 -29.86 29.63
N ALA A 272 18.11 -30.86 28.74
CA ALA A 272 18.60 -32.22 29.09
C ALA A 272 20.08 -32.18 29.44
N ARG A 273 20.91 -31.46 28.70
CA ARG A 273 22.33 -31.27 29.05
C ARG A 273 22.51 -30.55 30.39
N TYR A 274 21.66 -29.55 30.66
CA TYR A 274 21.69 -28.80 31.92
C TYR A 274 21.39 -29.66 33.13
N ASN A 275 20.46 -30.61 33.00
CA ASN A 275 20.07 -31.51 34.08
C ASN A 275 21.06 -32.69 34.26
N GLN A 276 21.98 -32.93 33.31
CA GLN A 276 23.02 -33.96 33.42
C GLN A 276 24.31 -33.43 34.06
N MET A 277 24.44 -32.13 34.28
CA MET A 277 25.61 -31.52 34.93
C MET A 277 25.46 -31.54 36.46
N ASP A 278 25.74 -32.68 37.06
CA ASP A 278 25.64 -32.89 38.53
C ASP A 278 26.90 -32.47 39.30
N SER A 279 28.02 -32.13 38.63
CA SER A 279 29.28 -31.72 39.27
C SER A 279 29.63 -30.25 39.02
N VAL A 280 30.14 -29.59 40.06
CA VAL A 280 30.50 -28.14 40.01
C VAL A 280 31.64 -27.86 39.03
N GLU A 281 32.47 -28.85 38.69
CA GLU A 281 33.59 -28.74 37.74
C GLU A 281 33.10 -28.71 36.28
N ASP A 282 32.01 -29.39 35.92
CA ASP A 282 31.41 -29.39 34.58
C ASP A 282 30.57 -28.15 34.31
N ALA A 283 30.21 -27.38 35.34
CA ALA A 283 29.40 -26.16 35.22
C ALA A 283 30.11 -24.99 34.50
N GLN A 284 31.41 -25.09 34.24
CA GLN A 284 32.18 -24.04 33.52
C GLN A 284 32.11 -24.14 31.99
N GLU A 285 31.68 -25.27 31.43
CA GLU A 285 31.50 -25.38 29.97
C GLU A 285 30.07 -24.99 29.55
N GLU A 286 29.78 -23.68 29.58
CA GLU A 286 28.60 -23.15 28.91
C GLU A 286 28.73 -23.34 27.40
N PHE A 287 27.68 -23.83 26.73
CA PHE A 287 27.67 -24.05 25.27
C PHE A 287 26.73 -23.13 24.53
N GLY A 288 27.11 -22.76 23.28
CA GLY A 288 26.27 -22.05 22.33
C GLY A 288 25.93 -20.63 22.77
N TRP A 289 24.67 -20.22 22.65
CA TRP A 289 24.25 -18.83 22.89
C TRP A 289 24.48 -18.34 24.34
N LYS A 290 24.57 -19.24 25.33
CA LYS A 290 24.84 -18.84 26.71
C LYS A 290 26.22 -18.27 26.90
N LEU A 291 27.20 -18.71 26.11
CA LEU A 291 28.57 -18.22 26.15
C LEU A 291 28.67 -16.73 25.76
N VAL A 292 27.77 -16.25 24.91
CA VAL A 292 27.77 -14.89 24.40
C VAL A 292 26.75 -13.98 25.09
N HIS A 293 26.04 -14.48 26.14
CA HIS A 293 24.97 -13.74 26.80
C HIS A 293 25.36 -12.33 27.30
N GLY A 294 26.61 -12.16 27.76
CA GLY A 294 27.16 -10.86 28.20
C GLY A 294 27.52 -9.90 27.07
N ASP A 295 27.65 -10.39 25.83
CA ASP A 295 28.07 -9.61 24.66
C ASP A 295 26.92 -9.36 23.66
N ILE A 296 25.74 -9.94 23.87
CA ILE A 296 24.58 -9.80 22.98
C ILE A 296 24.17 -8.32 22.76
N PHE A 297 24.29 -7.48 23.80
CA PHE A 297 23.92 -6.08 23.77
C PHE A 297 25.07 -5.13 23.40
N ARG A 298 26.19 -5.67 22.94
CA ARG A 298 27.30 -4.84 22.49
C ARG A 298 26.89 -3.93 21.33
N PRO A 299 27.24 -2.64 21.36
CA PRO A 299 26.83 -1.69 20.33
C PRO A 299 27.34 -2.13 18.95
N PRO A 300 26.45 -2.16 17.93
CA PRO A 300 26.84 -2.54 16.58
C PRO A 300 27.70 -1.45 15.93
N ARG A 301 28.54 -1.83 14.97
CA ARG A 301 29.21 -0.85 14.08
C ARG A 301 28.14 0.00 13.39
N LYS A 302 28.30 1.33 13.35
CA LYS A 302 27.32 2.28 12.79
C LYS A 302 25.91 2.15 13.44
N GLY A 303 25.83 1.95 14.76
CA GLY A 303 24.58 1.80 15.49
C GLY A 303 23.61 2.99 15.33
N MET A 304 24.12 4.19 15.08
CA MET A 304 23.29 5.37 14.76
C MET A 304 22.47 5.14 13.49
N LEU A 305 23.07 4.65 12.41
CA LEU A 305 22.36 4.40 11.15
C LEU A 305 21.29 3.30 11.31
N LEU A 306 21.62 2.24 12.06
CA LEU A 306 20.66 1.18 12.36
C LEU A 306 19.46 1.72 13.16
N SER A 307 19.70 2.57 14.16
CA SER A 307 18.61 3.18 14.95
C SER A 307 17.71 4.08 14.10
N VAL A 308 18.28 4.81 13.14
CA VAL A 308 17.53 5.65 12.18
C VAL A 308 16.65 4.79 11.29
N PHE A 309 17.18 3.73 10.70
CA PHE A 309 16.39 2.82 9.84
C PHE A 309 15.27 2.14 10.62
N LEU A 310 15.50 1.74 11.85
CA LEU A 310 14.47 1.15 12.70
C LEU A 310 13.39 2.15 13.13
N GLY A 311 13.76 3.40 13.36
CA GLY A 311 12.81 4.49 13.60
C GLY A 311 11.91 4.72 12.39
N SER A 312 12.48 4.92 11.22
CA SER A 312 11.76 5.10 9.96
C SER A 312 10.92 3.85 9.60
N GLY A 313 11.46 2.65 9.79
CA GLY A 313 10.73 1.40 9.59
C GLY A 313 9.52 1.27 10.51
N THR A 314 9.61 1.75 11.77
CA THR A 314 8.47 1.78 12.70
C THR A 314 7.36 2.70 12.20
N GLN A 315 7.72 3.88 11.70
CA GLN A 315 6.77 4.83 11.11
C GLN A 315 6.01 4.21 9.96
N ILE A 316 6.73 3.64 9.00
CA ILE A 316 6.17 2.97 7.82
C ILE A 316 5.27 1.80 8.23
N PHE A 317 5.73 0.97 9.16
CA PHE A 317 4.97 -0.19 9.63
C PHE A 317 3.62 0.20 10.24
N ILE A 318 3.61 1.17 11.16
CA ILE A 318 2.38 1.61 11.81
C ILE A 318 1.46 2.29 10.79
N MET A 319 2.01 3.11 9.88
CA MET A 319 1.26 3.74 8.80
C MET A 319 0.57 2.70 7.92
N THR A 320 1.32 1.72 7.41
CA THR A 320 0.78 0.66 6.54
C THR A 320 -0.29 -0.15 7.25
N PHE A 321 -0.06 -0.54 8.50
CA PHE A 321 -1.03 -1.29 9.28
C PHE A 321 -2.35 -0.52 9.46
N ILE A 322 -2.28 0.75 9.89
CA ILE A 322 -3.47 1.58 10.11
C ILE A 322 -4.20 1.84 8.78
N THR A 323 -3.47 2.18 7.72
CA THR A 323 -4.07 2.46 6.41
C THR A 323 -4.79 1.23 5.87
N LEU A 324 -4.16 0.06 5.87
CA LEU A 324 -4.78 -1.18 5.40
C LEU A 324 -5.96 -1.61 6.29
N PHE A 325 -5.86 -1.43 7.60
CA PHE A 325 -6.95 -1.73 8.53
C PHE A 325 -8.17 -0.84 8.28
N LEU A 326 -7.97 0.48 8.12
CA LEU A 326 -9.05 1.41 7.77
C LEU A 326 -9.65 1.12 6.39
N ALA A 327 -8.82 0.70 5.43
CA ALA A 327 -9.28 0.28 4.12
C ALA A 327 -10.15 -0.98 4.19
N CYS A 328 -9.78 -1.98 5.00
CA CYS A 328 -10.59 -3.19 5.22
C CYS A 328 -11.92 -2.90 5.91
N LEU A 329 -11.97 -1.88 6.77
CA LEU A 329 -13.23 -1.44 7.41
C LEU A 329 -14.13 -0.63 6.46
N GLY A 330 -13.69 -0.34 5.22
CA GLY A 330 -14.46 0.41 4.24
C GLY A 330 -14.37 1.93 4.35
N PHE A 331 -13.60 2.48 5.29
CA PHE A 331 -13.43 3.94 5.41
C PHE A 331 -12.68 4.56 4.21
N LEU A 332 -11.84 3.78 3.55
CA LEU A 332 -11.07 4.20 2.38
C LEU A 332 -11.64 3.58 1.11
N SER A 333 -12.98 3.62 0.96
CA SER A 333 -13.66 3.07 -0.21
C SER A 333 -13.49 3.98 -1.44
N PRO A 334 -13.75 3.46 -2.65
CA PRO A 334 -13.77 4.26 -3.88
C PRO A 334 -14.76 5.44 -3.86
N ALA A 335 -15.78 5.36 -2.98
CA ALA A 335 -16.73 6.45 -2.75
C ALA A 335 -16.03 7.74 -2.30
N ASN A 336 -14.97 7.59 -1.50
CA ASN A 336 -14.17 8.70 -1.01
C ASN A 336 -12.86 8.79 -1.81
N ARG A 337 -12.94 9.26 -3.05
CA ARG A 337 -11.77 9.40 -3.93
C ARG A 337 -10.64 10.16 -3.25
N GLY A 338 -9.41 9.67 -3.39
CA GLY A 338 -8.22 10.26 -2.78
C GLY A 338 -8.07 10.08 -1.27
N ALA A 339 -9.05 9.49 -0.57
CA ALA A 339 -8.99 9.27 0.88
C ALA A 339 -7.79 8.42 1.30
N LEU A 340 -7.43 7.42 0.50
CA LEU A 340 -6.29 6.52 0.76
C LEU A 340 -4.98 7.29 0.85
N MET A 341 -4.67 8.11 -0.16
CA MET A 341 -3.42 8.88 -0.20
C MET A 341 -3.40 10.00 0.83
N THR A 342 -4.53 10.67 1.03
CA THR A 342 -4.65 11.69 2.08
C THR A 342 -4.40 11.06 3.46
N CYS A 343 -4.99 9.91 3.74
CA CYS A 343 -4.77 9.18 4.99
C CYS A 343 -3.30 8.77 5.14
N ALA A 344 -2.67 8.25 4.10
CA ALA A 344 -1.26 7.86 4.12
C ALA A 344 -0.34 9.05 4.43
N VAL A 345 -0.54 10.20 3.78
CA VAL A 345 0.25 11.42 4.02
C VAL A 345 0.04 11.96 5.44
N VAL A 346 -1.20 12.03 5.91
CA VAL A 346 -1.51 12.49 7.28
C VAL A 346 -0.87 11.56 8.31
N LEU A 347 -0.98 10.25 8.14
CA LEU A 347 -0.34 9.28 9.04
C LEU A 347 1.19 9.38 8.97
N TRP A 348 1.77 9.56 7.78
CA TRP A 348 3.22 9.77 7.64
C TRP A 348 3.68 10.96 8.49
N VAL A 349 3.00 12.07 8.40
CA VAL A 349 3.33 13.30 9.15
C VAL A 349 3.18 13.10 10.66
N LEU A 350 2.06 12.50 11.11
CA LEU A 350 1.77 12.33 12.53
C LEU A 350 2.64 11.26 13.22
N LEU A 351 3.03 10.22 12.49
CA LEU A 351 3.83 9.11 13.04
C LEU A 351 5.33 9.43 13.15
N GLY A 352 5.75 10.66 12.92
CA GLY A 352 7.09 11.12 13.24
C GLY A 352 7.46 10.94 14.73
N ALA A 353 6.49 11.10 15.66
CA ALA A 353 6.73 10.91 17.08
C ALA A 353 7.11 9.47 17.48
N PRO A 354 6.40 8.39 17.06
CA PRO A 354 6.85 7.02 17.26
C PRO A 354 8.21 6.71 16.62
N ALA A 355 8.49 7.26 15.43
CA ALA A 355 9.77 7.09 14.76
C ALA A 355 10.93 7.65 15.59
N GLY A 356 10.81 8.90 16.03
CA GLY A 356 11.79 9.56 16.90
C GLY A 356 11.97 8.83 18.22
N TYR A 357 10.87 8.37 18.84
CA TYR A 357 10.93 7.62 20.09
C TYR A 357 11.73 6.32 19.97
N VAL A 358 11.46 5.52 18.93
CA VAL A 358 12.14 4.23 18.74
C VAL A 358 13.60 4.44 18.36
N ALA A 359 13.90 5.36 17.44
CA ALA A 359 15.27 5.69 17.05
C ALA A 359 16.11 6.15 18.26
N ALA A 360 15.60 7.09 19.01
CA ALA A 360 16.27 7.64 20.19
C ALA A 360 16.50 6.59 21.29
N ARG A 361 15.48 5.77 21.57
CA ARG A 361 15.56 4.72 22.59
C ARG A 361 16.62 3.66 22.24
N LEU A 362 16.64 3.22 20.98
CA LEU A 362 17.62 2.25 20.49
C LEU A 362 19.04 2.83 20.46
N TYR A 363 19.18 4.07 19.98
CA TYR A 363 20.49 4.73 19.96
C TYR A 363 21.07 4.89 21.36
N LYS A 364 20.23 5.25 22.34
CA LYS A 364 20.64 5.29 23.73
C LYS A 364 20.99 3.91 24.30
N SER A 365 20.29 2.84 23.91
CA SER A 365 20.65 1.48 24.33
C SER A 365 22.00 1.03 23.77
N PHE A 366 22.44 1.57 22.63
CA PHE A 366 23.76 1.37 22.06
C PHE A 366 24.86 2.28 22.67
N GLY A 367 24.54 3.03 23.72
CA GLY A 367 25.49 3.92 24.38
C GLY A 367 25.81 5.20 23.60
N GLY A 368 24.95 5.59 22.65
CA GLY A 368 25.19 6.77 21.82
C GLY A 368 24.89 8.08 22.54
N GLU A 369 25.80 9.06 22.42
CA GLU A 369 25.71 10.38 23.05
C GLU A 369 25.18 11.47 22.11
N LYS A 370 25.42 11.36 20.79
CA LYS A 370 25.08 12.37 19.77
C LYS A 370 23.59 12.36 19.41
N TRP A 371 22.73 12.69 20.38
CA TRP A 371 21.29 12.61 20.21
C TRP A 371 20.74 13.55 19.13
N LYS A 372 21.26 14.79 19.02
CA LYS A 372 20.82 15.77 18.00
C LYS A 372 21.01 15.22 16.58
N THR A 373 22.18 14.65 16.28
CA THR A 373 22.47 14.05 14.98
C THR A 373 21.57 12.85 14.69
N ASN A 374 21.30 12.01 15.70
CA ASN A 374 20.40 10.87 15.54
C ASN A 374 18.97 11.31 15.17
N VAL A 375 18.42 12.32 15.86
CA VAL A 375 17.08 12.84 15.60
C VAL A 375 17.00 13.49 14.22
N LEU A 376 18.00 14.32 13.86
CA LEU A 376 18.06 14.94 12.53
C LEU A 376 18.13 13.90 11.43
N LEU A 377 18.98 12.88 11.56
CA LEU A 377 19.05 11.81 10.58
C LEU A 377 17.73 11.03 10.49
N THR A 378 17.05 10.80 11.61
CA THR A 378 15.73 10.12 11.60
C THR A 378 14.68 10.95 10.87
N ALA A 379 14.70 12.28 11.06
CA ALA A 379 13.73 13.18 10.43
C ALA A 379 13.99 13.44 8.93
N PHE A 380 15.27 13.33 8.48
CA PHE A 380 15.66 13.78 7.13
C PHE A 380 16.19 12.66 6.22
N LEU A 381 16.84 11.61 6.74
CA LEU A 381 17.51 10.63 5.87
C LEU A 381 16.54 9.86 4.98
N CYS A 382 15.64 9.08 5.57
CA CYS A 382 14.71 8.25 4.80
C CYS A 382 13.63 9.09 4.10
N PRO A 383 12.96 10.06 4.76
CA PRO A 383 12.03 10.94 4.08
C PRO A 383 12.69 11.77 2.98
N GLY A 384 13.94 12.19 3.18
CA GLY A 384 14.70 12.97 2.20
C GLY A 384 15.03 12.16 0.94
N ILE A 385 15.42 10.90 1.07
CA ILE A 385 15.65 10.01 -0.08
C ILE A 385 14.35 9.85 -0.89
N VAL A 386 13.24 9.53 -0.22
CA VAL A 386 11.94 9.38 -0.88
C VAL A 386 11.49 10.68 -1.55
N PHE A 387 11.66 11.80 -0.87
CA PHE A 387 11.31 13.11 -1.43
C PHE A 387 12.16 13.47 -2.65
N THR A 388 13.47 13.21 -2.60
CA THR A 388 14.39 13.50 -3.70
C THR A 388 14.03 12.70 -4.95
N ASP A 389 13.78 11.40 -4.79
CA ASP A 389 13.37 10.54 -5.90
C ASP A 389 12.02 10.98 -6.46
N PHE A 390 11.04 11.22 -5.59
CA PHE A 390 9.73 11.75 -5.97
C PHE A 390 9.84 13.11 -6.70
N PHE A 391 10.72 14.01 -6.26
CA PHE A 391 10.94 15.30 -6.89
C PHE A 391 11.54 15.15 -8.30
N VAL A 392 12.51 14.25 -8.48
CA VAL A 392 13.09 13.94 -9.79
C VAL A 392 12.02 13.37 -10.73
N MET A 393 11.19 12.43 -10.25
CA MET A 393 10.07 11.89 -11.04
C MET A 393 9.08 13.01 -11.42
N ASN A 394 8.78 13.91 -10.50
CA ASN A 394 7.87 15.04 -10.76
C ASN A 394 8.43 16.02 -11.80
N LEU A 395 9.74 16.25 -11.85
CA LEU A 395 10.38 17.05 -12.91
C LEU A 395 10.20 16.41 -14.30
N ILE A 396 10.31 15.08 -14.39
CA ILE A 396 10.07 14.35 -15.64
C ILE A 396 8.60 14.49 -16.06
N LEU A 397 7.67 14.35 -15.12
CA LEU A 397 6.24 14.54 -15.37
C LEU A 397 5.90 15.95 -15.84
N TRP A 398 6.54 16.99 -15.29
CA TRP A 398 6.40 18.36 -15.77
C TRP A 398 6.96 18.56 -17.18
N GLY A 399 8.11 17.94 -17.48
CA GLY A 399 8.72 17.98 -18.81
C GLY A 399 7.85 17.34 -19.89
N GLU A 400 7.15 16.26 -19.57
CA GLU A 400 6.24 15.55 -20.48
C GLU A 400 4.82 16.15 -20.51
N GLY A 401 4.52 17.17 -19.71
CA GLY A 401 3.19 17.79 -19.64
C GLY A 401 2.10 16.87 -19.09
N SER A 402 2.49 15.90 -18.24
CA SER A 402 1.57 14.90 -17.66
C SER A 402 0.65 15.51 -16.60
N SER A 403 -0.60 15.06 -16.54
CA SER A 403 -1.56 15.43 -15.49
C SER A 403 -1.17 14.94 -14.10
N ALA A 404 -0.34 13.91 -14.00
CA ALA A 404 0.21 13.42 -12.74
C ALA A 404 1.27 14.36 -12.14
N ALA A 405 1.74 15.36 -12.91
CA ALA A 405 2.67 16.35 -12.40
C ALA A 405 2.04 17.15 -11.27
N MET A 406 2.69 17.13 -10.11
CA MET A 406 2.17 17.80 -8.93
C MET A 406 2.28 19.32 -9.07
N PRO A 407 1.22 20.09 -8.83
CA PRO A 407 1.26 21.55 -8.82
C PRO A 407 2.26 22.07 -7.78
N PHE A 408 2.96 23.14 -8.11
CA PHE A 408 3.98 23.73 -7.24
C PHE A 408 3.44 24.09 -5.84
N GLY A 409 2.21 24.60 -5.75
CA GLY A 409 1.56 24.90 -4.46
C GLY A 409 1.39 23.69 -3.56
N THR A 410 1.02 22.53 -4.12
CA THR A 410 0.88 21.26 -3.39
C THR A 410 2.23 20.75 -2.91
N LEU A 411 3.28 20.88 -3.74
CA LEU A 411 4.65 20.52 -3.36
C LEU A 411 5.12 21.34 -2.16
N VAL A 412 4.90 22.65 -2.17
CA VAL A 412 5.23 23.55 -1.05
C VAL A 412 4.42 23.17 0.20
N ALA A 413 3.14 22.85 0.06
CA ALA A 413 2.31 22.44 1.18
C ALA A 413 2.82 21.15 1.84
N ILE A 414 3.23 20.15 1.07
CA ILE A 414 3.81 18.90 1.60
C ILE A 414 5.14 19.17 2.31
N LEU A 415 6.01 20.01 1.73
CA LEU A 415 7.24 20.44 2.39
C LEU A 415 6.96 21.16 3.71
N ALA A 416 5.99 22.07 3.74
CA ALA A 416 5.59 22.78 4.95
C ALA A 416 5.08 21.79 6.03
N LEU A 417 4.25 20.81 5.67
CA LEU A 417 3.81 19.76 6.59
C LEU A 417 4.98 18.93 7.13
N TRP A 418 5.93 18.60 6.28
CA TRP A 418 7.12 17.86 6.70
C TRP A 418 7.95 18.66 7.70
N PHE A 419 8.37 19.90 7.34
CA PHE A 419 9.25 20.72 8.17
C PHE A 419 8.56 21.27 9.43
N CYS A 420 7.31 21.72 9.33
CA CYS A 420 6.61 22.38 10.44
C CYS A 420 5.89 21.42 11.38
N VAL A 421 5.54 20.21 10.93
CA VAL A 421 4.78 19.26 11.74
C VAL A 421 5.56 17.98 12.01
N SER A 422 6.01 17.26 10.96
CA SER A 422 6.65 15.96 11.14
C SER A 422 7.99 16.05 11.88
N VAL A 423 8.84 17.02 11.51
CA VAL A 423 10.14 17.21 12.17
C VAL A 423 9.99 17.53 13.66
N PRO A 424 9.18 18.52 14.10
CA PRO A 424 8.95 18.77 15.53
C PRO A 424 8.38 17.56 16.27
N LEU A 425 7.45 16.81 15.68
CA LEU A 425 6.91 15.58 16.29
C LEU A 425 8.00 14.53 16.49
N THR A 426 8.94 14.39 15.54
CA THR A 426 10.10 13.49 15.68
C THR A 426 10.99 13.91 16.85
N PHE A 427 11.22 15.21 17.05
CA PHE A 427 11.97 15.73 18.20
C PHE A 427 11.25 15.44 19.52
N VAL A 428 9.94 15.66 19.60
CA VAL A 428 9.12 15.33 20.79
C VAL A 428 9.21 13.83 21.11
N GLY A 429 9.06 12.97 20.10
CA GLY A 429 9.19 11.52 20.26
C GLY A 429 10.57 11.12 20.80
N ALA A 430 11.62 11.69 20.22
CA ALA A 430 13.00 11.44 20.63
C ALA A 430 13.30 11.91 22.06
N TYR A 431 12.75 13.05 22.49
CA TYR A 431 12.87 13.52 23.87
C TYR A 431 12.38 12.47 24.87
N PHE A 432 11.20 11.90 24.65
CA PHE A 432 10.67 10.83 25.50
C PHE A 432 11.48 9.54 25.40
N GLY A 433 12.04 9.23 24.22
CA GLY A 433 12.91 8.07 24.00
C GLY A 433 14.21 8.15 24.81
N PHE A 434 14.85 9.31 24.84
CA PHE A 434 16.09 9.54 25.61
C PHE A 434 15.88 9.65 27.13
N LYS A 435 14.67 10.01 27.60
CA LYS A 435 14.37 10.13 29.03
C LYS A 435 14.44 8.79 29.78
N LYS A 436 14.12 7.66 29.11
CA LYS A 436 14.15 6.34 29.75
C LYS A 436 15.60 5.83 29.87
N ARG A 437 16.00 5.46 31.10
CA ARG A 437 17.29 4.82 31.37
C ARG A 437 17.24 3.34 30.97
N HIS A 438 18.27 2.86 30.31
CA HIS A 438 18.52 1.45 30.06
C HIS A 438 19.94 1.11 30.53
N PRO A 439 20.10 0.54 31.72
CA PRO A 439 21.40 0.03 32.15
C PRO A 439 21.61 -1.33 31.43
N VAL A 440 22.25 -1.31 30.30
CA VAL A 440 22.74 -2.54 29.66
C VAL A 440 24.18 -2.71 30.10
N ARG A 441 24.48 -3.78 30.82
CA ARG A 441 25.84 -4.18 31.17
C ARG A 441 26.34 -5.14 30.08
N THR A 442 27.49 -4.85 29.52
CA THR A 442 28.21 -5.72 28.60
C THR A 442 29.56 -6.09 29.22
N ASN A 443 30.12 -7.25 28.82
CA ASN A 443 31.44 -7.64 29.26
C ASN A 443 32.48 -6.59 28.88
N GLN A 444 33.46 -6.35 29.73
CA GLN A 444 34.53 -5.36 29.44
C GLN A 444 35.38 -5.84 28.26
N ILE A 445 35.75 -7.12 28.24
CA ILE A 445 36.54 -7.72 27.18
C ILE A 445 35.61 -8.48 26.24
N PRO A 446 35.64 -8.18 24.92
CA PRO A 446 34.84 -8.91 23.94
C PRO A 446 35.33 -10.34 23.79
N ARG A 447 34.41 -11.29 23.72
CA ARG A 447 34.77 -12.67 23.39
C ARG A 447 35.26 -12.78 21.94
N GLN A 448 36.26 -13.61 21.70
CA GLN A 448 36.72 -13.93 20.35
C GLN A 448 35.64 -14.80 19.67
N ILE A 449 35.31 -14.44 18.41
CA ILE A 449 34.36 -15.18 17.60
C ILE A 449 35.11 -16.32 16.91
N PRO A 450 34.69 -17.59 17.05
CA PRO A 450 35.33 -18.73 16.39
C PRO A 450 35.17 -18.62 14.85
N GLU A 451 35.95 -19.43 14.13
CA GLU A 451 35.84 -19.49 12.67
C GLU A 451 34.46 -19.97 12.26
N GLN A 452 33.81 -19.19 11.38
CA GLN A 452 32.45 -19.42 10.97
C GLN A 452 32.38 -20.34 9.73
N SER A 453 31.47 -21.31 9.75
CA SER A 453 31.18 -22.14 8.59
C SER A 453 30.59 -21.30 7.44
N PHE A 454 30.61 -21.81 6.21
CA PHE A 454 30.08 -21.09 5.04
C PHE A 454 28.64 -20.56 5.25
N TYR A 455 27.76 -21.37 5.85
CA TYR A 455 26.35 -21.01 6.09
C TYR A 455 26.14 -19.98 7.20
N THR A 456 27.05 -19.91 8.16
CA THR A 456 27.00 -18.93 9.26
C THR A 456 27.71 -17.62 8.91
N ARG A 457 28.38 -17.52 7.75
CA ARG A 457 28.94 -16.26 7.24
C ARG A 457 27.83 -15.25 6.98
N PRO A 458 28.08 -13.92 7.11
CA PRO A 458 27.04 -12.91 7.04
C PRO A 458 26.29 -12.87 5.69
N LEU A 459 27.00 -12.89 4.57
CA LEU A 459 26.39 -12.76 3.25
C LEU A 459 25.50 -13.94 2.86
N PRO A 460 25.95 -15.21 2.90
CA PRO A 460 25.10 -16.35 2.57
C PRO A 460 23.87 -16.44 3.45
N GLY A 461 24.01 -16.19 4.77
CA GLY A 461 22.89 -16.24 5.72
C GLY A 461 21.82 -15.17 5.42
N ILE A 462 22.23 -13.94 5.05
CA ILE A 462 21.31 -12.85 4.69
C ILE A 462 20.55 -13.21 3.42
N ILE A 463 21.25 -13.68 2.38
CA ILE A 463 20.66 -14.04 1.09
C ILE A 463 19.63 -15.16 1.29
N MET A 464 20.02 -16.24 1.94
CA MET A 464 19.11 -17.39 2.17
C MET A 464 17.90 -17.02 3.04
N GLY A 465 18.09 -16.16 4.04
CA GLY A 465 17.02 -15.76 4.94
C GLY A 465 15.90 -14.94 4.31
N GLY A 466 16.20 -14.21 3.24
CA GLY A 466 15.20 -13.46 2.47
C GLY A 466 14.39 -14.29 1.49
N ILE A 467 14.89 -15.47 1.07
CA ILE A 467 14.19 -16.34 0.09
C ILE A 467 12.87 -16.85 0.66
N LEU A 468 12.86 -17.30 1.91
CA LEU A 468 11.71 -17.94 2.52
C LEU A 468 10.48 -17.00 2.60
N PRO A 469 10.59 -15.79 3.19
CA PRO A 469 9.49 -14.84 3.20
C PRO A 469 9.04 -14.42 1.79
N PHE A 470 9.98 -14.25 0.87
CA PHE A 470 9.66 -13.92 -0.52
C PHE A 470 8.88 -15.05 -1.19
N GLY A 471 9.29 -16.31 -1.01
CA GLY A 471 8.59 -17.47 -1.58
C GLY A 471 7.15 -17.58 -1.12
N CYS A 472 6.86 -17.19 0.14
CA CYS A 472 5.50 -17.19 0.68
C CYS A 472 4.57 -16.18 0.01
N ILE A 473 5.10 -15.05 -0.48
CA ILE A 473 4.30 -13.99 -1.09
C ILE A 473 4.48 -13.90 -2.62
N PHE A 474 5.28 -14.77 -3.22
CA PHE A 474 5.64 -14.69 -4.64
C PHE A 474 4.43 -14.65 -5.57
N ILE A 475 3.46 -15.55 -5.35
CA ILE A 475 2.25 -15.62 -6.17
C ILE A 475 1.36 -14.39 -5.95
N GLN A 476 1.19 -13.98 -4.68
CA GLN A 476 0.40 -12.81 -4.34
C GLN A 476 0.99 -11.52 -4.93
N LEU A 477 2.31 -11.45 -5.00
CA LEU A 477 3.01 -10.30 -5.56
C LEU A 477 2.65 -10.07 -7.03
N PHE A 478 2.44 -11.15 -7.80
CA PHE A 478 1.95 -11.05 -9.17
C PHE A 478 0.58 -10.35 -9.23
N PHE A 479 -0.37 -10.78 -8.40
CA PHE A 479 -1.70 -10.16 -8.36
C PHE A 479 -1.66 -8.71 -7.88
N ILE A 480 -0.80 -8.40 -6.90
CA ILE A 480 -0.62 -7.04 -6.39
C ILE A 480 -0.06 -6.13 -7.48
N LEU A 481 1.01 -6.52 -8.16
CA LEU A 481 1.59 -5.72 -9.24
C LEU A 481 0.59 -5.55 -10.39
N ASN A 482 -0.08 -6.62 -10.80
CA ASN A 482 -1.10 -6.53 -11.84
C ASN A 482 -2.21 -5.53 -11.47
N SER A 483 -2.70 -5.56 -10.22
CA SER A 483 -3.75 -4.64 -9.76
C SER A 483 -3.28 -3.19 -9.63
N ILE A 484 -2.02 -2.96 -9.24
CA ILE A 484 -1.44 -1.62 -9.20
C ILE A 484 -1.40 -1.02 -10.60
N TRP A 485 -0.89 -1.77 -11.57
CA TRP A 485 -0.71 -1.28 -12.94
C TRP A 485 -2.01 -1.24 -13.75
N SER A 486 -3.01 -2.04 -13.38
CA SER A 486 -4.36 -1.99 -13.95
C SER A 486 -5.27 -0.97 -13.26
N HIS A 487 -4.77 -0.15 -12.35
CA HIS A 487 -5.53 0.82 -11.55
C HIS A 487 -6.71 0.23 -10.74
N GLN A 488 -6.65 -1.06 -10.42
CA GLN A 488 -7.70 -1.81 -9.72
C GLN A 488 -7.39 -2.02 -8.23
N MET A 489 -6.76 -1.05 -7.55
CA MET A 489 -6.24 -1.22 -6.18
C MET A 489 -7.33 -1.38 -5.10
N TYR A 490 -8.49 -0.77 -5.29
CA TYR A 490 -9.52 -0.69 -4.25
C TYR A 490 -10.12 -2.04 -3.85
N TYR A 491 -10.11 -3.03 -4.73
CA TYR A 491 -10.65 -4.39 -4.48
C TYR A 491 -9.75 -5.25 -3.62
N MET A 492 -8.47 -4.93 -3.64
CA MET A 492 -7.45 -5.80 -3.09
C MET A 492 -7.04 -5.45 -1.67
N PHE A 493 -7.70 -4.50 -1.01
CA PHE A 493 -7.28 -4.10 0.34
C PHE A 493 -7.35 -5.23 1.35
N GLY A 494 -8.41 -6.03 1.34
CA GLY A 494 -8.51 -7.21 2.20
C GLY A 494 -7.42 -8.24 1.90
N PHE A 495 -7.19 -8.50 0.62
CA PHE A 495 -6.11 -9.36 0.14
C PHE A 495 -4.75 -8.81 0.56
N LEU A 496 -4.52 -7.52 0.34
CA LEU A 496 -3.27 -6.83 0.67
C LEU A 496 -2.98 -6.87 2.19
N PHE A 497 -4.02 -6.68 3.02
CA PHE A 497 -3.91 -6.76 4.47
C PHE A 497 -3.52 -8.18 4.93
N LEU A 498 -4.10 -9.19 4.31
CA LEU A 498 -3.81 -10.59 4.63
C LEU A 498 -2.38 -10.97 4.20
N VAL A 499 -1.96 -10.57 3.00
CA VAL A 499 -0.56 -10.74 2.52
C VAL A 499 0.43 -10.00 3.42
N PHE A 500 0.08 -8.81 3.87
CA PHE A 500 0.87 -8.06 4.83
C PHE A 500 1.06 -8.83 6.15
N ILE A 501 0.00 -9.44 6.69
CA ILE A 501 0.10 -10.26 7.91
C ILE A 501 0.99 -11.49 7.68
N ILE A 502 0.79 -12.20 6.56
CA ILE A 502 1.61 -13.36 6.16
C ILE A 502 3.09 -12.98 6.10
N LEU A 503 3.41 -11.89 5.39
CA LEU A 503 4.77 -11.40 5.26
C LEU A 503 5.40 -11.07 6.61
N VAL A 504 4.64 -10.43 7.47
CA VAL A 504 5.05 -10.05 8.80
C VAL A 504 5.41 -11.29 9.65
N ILE A 505 4.60 -12.33 9.59
CA ILE A 505 4.81 -13.59 10.32
C ILE A 505 6.06 -14.29 9.78
N THR A 506 6.13 -14.51 8.47
CA THR A 506 7.23 -15.26 7.84
C THR A 506 8.59 -14.56 7.97
N CYS A 507 8.63 -13.22 7.82
CA CYS A 507 9.85 -12.44 8.08
C CYS A 507 10.32 -12.58 9.54
N SER A 508 9.38 -12.55 10.50
CA SER A 508 9.69 -12.68 11.91
C SER A 508 10.26 -14.08 12.22
N GLU A 509 9.62 -15.13 11.74
CA GLU A 509 10.03 -16.53 11.96
C GLU A 509 11.41 -16.80 11.34
N ALA A 510 11.61 -16.45 10.07
CA ALA A 510 12.88 -16.65 9.39
C ALA A 510 14.04 -15.93 10.12
N THR A 511 13.79 -14.70 10.56
CA THR A 511 14.81 -13.90 11.23
C THR A 511 15.12 -14.41 12.64
N ILE A 512 14.11 -14.83 13.40
CA ILE A 512 14.30 -15.42 14.74
C ILE A 512 15.13 -16.69 14.64
N LEU A 513 14.77 -17.58 13.70
CA LEU A 513 15.47 -18.83 13.47
C LEU A 513 16.96 -18.60 13.13
N LEU A 514 17.23 -17.74 12.16
CA LEU A 514 18.61 -17.44 11.75
C LEU A 514 19.41 -16.71 12.83
N CYS A 515 18.78 -15.79 13.57
CA CYS A 515 19.41 -15.12 14.71
C CYS A 515 19.80 -16.14 15.80
N TYR A 516 18.93 -17.11 16.10
CA TYR A 516 19.23 -18.18 17.03
C TYR A 516 20.44 -19.00 16.59
N PHE A 517 20.50 -19.43 15.32
CA PHE A 517 21.65 -20.19 14.81
C PHE A 517 22.97 -19.39 14.84
N HIS A 518 22.92 -18.07 14.57
CA HIS A 518 24.10 -17.22 14.69
C HIS A 518 24.60 -17.08 16.13
N LEU A 519 23.67 -16.95 17.09
CA LEU A 519 24.04 -16.90 18.50
C LEU A 519 24.59 -18.26 19.00
N CYS A 520 24.07 -19.38 18.49
CA CYS A 520 24.60 -20.72 18.78
C CYS A 520 25.99 -20.92 18.16
N ALA A 521 26.32 -20.22 17.06
CA ALA A 521 27.65 -20.19 16.46
C ALA A 521 28.58 -19.17 17.14
N GLU A 522 28.22 -18.67 18.32
CA GLU A 522 28.97 -17.73 19.15
C GLU A 522 29.23 -16.37 18.51
N ASP A 523 28.47 -15.99 17.49
CA ASP A 523 28.56 -14.69 16.85
C ASP A 523 27.52 -13.72 17.43
N TYR A 524 27.98 -12.71 18.17
CA TYR A 524 27.14 -11.71 18.82
C TYR A 524 26.84 -10.49 17.95
N HIS A 525 27.26 -10.45 16.68
CA HIS A 525 26.96 -9.36 15.73
C HIS A 525 25.61 -9.55 15.04
N TRP A 526 24.57 -9.85 15.79
CA TRP A 526 23.25 -10.22 15.26
C TRP A 526 22.41 -9.02 14.77
N GLN A 527 22.63 -7.78 15.28
CA GLN A 527 21.71 -6.67 15.06
C GLN A 527 21.59 -6.29 13.57
N TRP A 528 22.71 -6.05 12.91
CA TRP A 528 22.71 -5.76 11.47
C TRP A 528 22.30 -6.95 10.64
N ARG A 529 22.70 -8.14 11.02
CA ARG A 529 22.36 -9.36 10.30
C ARG A 529 20.85 -9.60 10.31
N SER A 530 20.20 -9.51 11.45
CA SER A 530 18.77 -9.71 11.56
C SER A 530 17.97 -8.66 10.77
N PHE A 531 18.41 -7.38 10.81
CA PHE A 531 17.82 -6.32 10.00
C PHE A 531 17.95 -6.60 8.49
N LEU A 532 19.16 -6.94 8.05
CA LEU A 532 19.44 -7.21 6.64
C LEU A 532 18.79 -8.50 6.14
N THR A 533 18.70 -9.55 6.95
CA THR A 533 18.05 -10.81 6.59
C THR A 533 16.58 -10.60 6.21
N SER A 534 15.82 -9.90 7.05
CA SER A 534 14.45 -9.52 6.70
C SER A 534 14.41 -8.53 5.54
N GLY A 535 15.28 -7.53 5.56
CA GLY A 535 15.34 -6.50 4.53
C GLY A 535 15.68 -7.04 3.14
N PHE A 536 16.42 -8.15 3.05
CA PHE A 536 16.80 -8.74 1.76
C PHE A 536 15.60 -9.30 0.96
N THR A 537 14.47 -9.52 1.61
CA THR A 537 13.19 -9.81 0.93
C THR A 537 12.84 -8.68 -0.07
N ALA A 538 13.19 -7.42 0.24
CA ALA A 538 12.99 -6.30 -0.68
C ALA A 538 13.89 -6.36 -1.92
N ALA A 539 15.08 -6.94 -1.81
CA ALA A 539 15.95 -7.16 -2.97
C ALA A 539 15.33 -8.17 -3.94
N TYR A 540 14.74 -9.25 -3.42
CA TYR A 540 13.99 -10.21 -4.25
C TYR A 540 12.74 -9.58 -4.87
N PHE A 541 12.03 -8.73 -4.12
CA PHE A 541 10.94 -7.93 -4.68
C PHE A 541 11.40 -7.07 -5.86
N LEU A 542 12.52 -6.37 -5.73
CA LEU A 542 13.07 -5.53 -6.79
C LEU A 542 13.43 -6.36 -8.04
N VAL A 543 14.11 -7.49 -7.87
CA VAL A 543 14.44 -8.41 -8.98
C VAL A 543 13.17 -8.90 -9.66
N TYR A 544 12.14 -9.25 -8.89
CA TYR A 544 10.86 -9.67 -9.43
C TYR A 544 10.15 -8.55 -10.20
N ALA A 545 10.16 -7.32 -9.69
CA ALA A 545 9.57 -6.17 -10.37
C ALA A 545 10.28 -5.85 -11.70
N ILE A 546 11.62 -6.01 -11.75
CA ILE A 546 12.39 -5.91 -12.99
C ILE A 546 11.97 -7.01 -13.99
N HIS A 547 11.85 -8.26 -13.53
CA HIS A 547 11.37 -9.36 -14.37
C HIS A 547 9.94 -9.11 -14.88
N TYR A 548 9.05 -8.61 -14.04
CA TYR A 548 7.67 -8.27 -14.39
C TYR A 548 7.60 -7.19 -15.48
N PHE A 549 8.46 -6.18 -15.41
CA PHE A 549 8.58 -5.15 -16.45
C PHE A 549 8.86 -5.74 -17.83
N PHE A 550 9.87 -6.61 -17.94
CA PHE A 550 10.26 -7.19 -19.22
C PHE A 550 9.33 -8.31 -19.72
N SER A 551 8.61 -8.99 -18.82
CA SER A 551 7.80 -10.16 -19.19
C SER A 551 6.32 -9.85 -19.40
N LYS A 552 5.79 -8.81 -18.75
CA LYS A 552 4.34 -8.52 -18.73
C LYS A 552 3.97 -7.13 -19.22
N LEU A 553 4.82 -6.14 -18.99
CA LEU A 553 4.52 -4.76 -19.39
C LEU A 553 5.07 -4.46 -20.78
N GLN A 554 4.27 -3.79 -21.61
CA GLN A 554 4.65 -3.37 -22.97
C GLN A 554 4.94 -1.86 -23.00
N ILE A 555 5.72 -1.38 -22.05
CA ILE A 555 6.06 0.03 -21.94
C ILE A 555 7.20 0.35 -22.90
N THR A 556 6.95 1.23 -23.87
CA THR A 556 7.91 1.61 -24.91
C THR A 556 8.57 2.97 -24.72
N GLY A 557 7.99 3.85 -23.88
CA GLY A 557 8.48 5.20 -23.66
C GLY A 557 9.64 5.28 -22.67
N LEU A 558 10.71 6.04 -22.98
CA LEU A 558 11.83 6.25 -22.06
C LEU A 558 11.39 6.92 -20.73
N ALA A 559 10.57 7.96 -20.78
CA ALA A 559 10.03 8.62 -19.60
C ALA A 559 9.20 7.67 -18.74
N SER A 560 8.31 6.87 -19.35
CA SER A 560 7.50 5.86 -18.66
C SER A 560 8.36 4.78 -18.01
N THR A 561 9.45 4.36 -18.67
CA THR A 561 10.41 3.40 -18.12
C THR A 561 11.12 3.96 -16.88
N ILE A 562 11.61 5.19 -16.94
CA ILE A 562 12.27 5.84 -15.81
C ILE A 562 11.29 6.00 -14.64
N LEU A 563 10.05 6.41 -14.90
CA LEU A 563 9.02 6.53 -13.87
C LEU A 563 8.69 5.18 -13.21
N TYR A 564 8.58 4.11 -14.01
CA TYR A 564 8.37 2.77 -13.47
C TYR A 564 9.46 2.38 -12.49
N PHE A 565 10.73 2.52 -12.88
CA PHE A 565 11.85 2.15 -12.02
C PHE A 565 11.98 3.08 -10.81
N GLY A 566 11.71 4.38 -10.94
CA GLY A 566 11.69 5.32 -9.82
C GLY A 566 10.67 4.93 -8.76
N TYR A 567 9.40 4.75 -9.15
CA TYR A 567 8.36 4.30 -8.21
C TYR A 567 8.66 2.92 -7.61
N THR A 568 9.23 2.00 -8.40
CA THR A 568 9.64 0.68 -7.91
C THR A 568 10.76 0.78 -6.88
N MET A 569 11.71 1.69 -7.05
CA MET A 569 12.78 1.94 -6.08
C MET A 569 12.24 2.49 -4.76
N ILE A 570 11.28 3.43 -4.80
CA ILE A 570 10.59 3.91 -3.58
C ILE A 570 9.88 2.75 -2.88
N MET A 571 9.12 1.94 -3.62
CA MET A 571 8.43 0.77 -3.06
C MET A 571 9.41 -0.22 -2.44
N ALA A 572 10.53 -0.52 -3.10
CA ALA A 572 11.57 -1.41 -2.58
C ALA A 572 12.22 -0.86 -1.30
N LEU A 573 12.49 0.45 -1.24
CA LEU A 573 13.04 1.10 -0.04
C LEU A 573 12.05 1.03 1.12
N ILE A 574 10.79 1.34 0.88
CA ILE A 574 9.72 1.25 1.88
C ILE A 574 9.61 -0.19 2.40
N PHE A 575 9.64 -1.16 1.49
CA PHE A 575 9.57 -2.58 1.82
C PHE A 575 10.79 -3.05 2.63
N PHE A 576 11.99 -2.59 2.28
CA PHE A 576 13.22 -2.85 3.02
C PHE A 576 13.17 -2.33 4.46
N LEU A 577 12.75 -1.09 4.65
CA LEU A 577 12.65 -0.46 5.97
C LEU A 577 11.57 -1.13 6.84
N PHE A 578 10.44 -1.47 6.23
CA PHE A 578 9.31 -2.10 6.88
C PHE A 578 9.61 -3.54 7.34
N THR A 579 10.22 -4.36 6.48
CA THR A 579 10.54 -5.76 6.84
C THR A 579 11.66 -5.84 7.86
N GLY A 580 12.68 -4.99 7.75
CA GLY A 580 13.84 -4.96 8.65
C GLY A 580 13.55 -4.57 10.10
N MET A 581 12.42 -3.88 10.35
CA MET A 581 12.14 -3.27 11.66
C MET A 581 11.77 -4.26 12.78
N ARG A 582 11.17 -5.41 12.48
CA ARG A 582 10.43 -6.20 13.47
C ARG A 582 11.26 -6.90 14.53
N VAL A 583 12.43 -7.35 14.20
CA VAL A 583 13.21 -8.25 15.07
C VAL A 583 13.77 -7.54 16.30
N LEU A 584 14.25 -6.32 16.14
CA LEU A 584 14.90 -5.58 17.21
C LEU A 584 13.96 -5.06 18.30
N LYS A 585 12.68 -4.84 17.98
CA LYS A 585 11.70 -4.41 19.00
C LYS A 585 11.43 -5.51 20.04
N SER A 586 11.52 -6.77 19.65
CA SER A 586 11.38 -7.91 20.57
C SER A 586 12.53 -8.01 21.57
N PHE A 587 13.72 -7.54 21.19
CA PHE A 587 14.96 -7.62 21.98
C PHE A 587 15.27 -6.40 22.86
N SER A 588 14.50 -5.32 22.77
CA SER A 588 14.81 -4.05 23.45
C SER A 588 14.53 -4.01 24.97
N SER A 589 14.20 -5.14 25.60
CA SER A 589 13.97 -5.23 27.05
C SER A 589 15.03 -6.08 27.75
N PRO A 590 16.01 -5.45 28.45
CA PRO A 590 17.21 -6.12 28.95
C PRO A 590 17.00 -7.15 30.07
N SER A 591 15.94 -6.99 30.88
CA SER A 591 15.80 -7.74 32.14
C SER A 591 15.25 -9.18 31.99
N SER A 592 14.99 -9.64 30.77
CA SER A 592 14.27 -10.91 30.59
C SER A 592 14.57 -11.60 29.26
N LEU A 593 15.71 -11.31 28.62
CA LEU A 593 16.01 -11.77 27.25
C LEU A 593 15.92 -13.28 27.08
N PRO A 594 16.53 -14.13 27.89
CA PRO A 594 16.41 -15.57 27.71
C PRO A 594 14.99 -16.07 27.96
N ARG A 595 14.33 -15.57 29.04
CA ARG A 595 12.96 -15.96 29.38
C ARG A 595 11.93 -15.37 28.42
N LYS A 596 12.10 -14.12 27.93
CA LYS A 596 11.14 -13.49 26.99
C LYS A 596 11.35 -13.94 25.57
N PHE A 597 12.56 -14.26 25.16
CA PHE A 597 12.84 -14.89 23.87
C PHE A 597 12.17 -16.26 23.82
N LEU A 598 12.37 -17.08 24.84
CA LEU A 598 11.66 -18.34 25.02
C LEU A 598 10.15 -18.15 25.19
N TYR A 599 9.73 -17.20 26.02
CA TYR A 599 8.32 -16.93 26.30
C TYR A 599 7.61 -16.35 25.06
N PHE A 600 8.28 -15.50 24.29
CA PHE A 600 7.76 -14.97 23.04
C PHE A 600 7.64 -16.07 21.98
N ILE A 601 8.63 -16.95 21.85
CA ILE A 601 8.57 -18.12 20.96
C ILE A 601 7.51 -19.11 21.44
N CYS A 602 7.46 -19.43 22.74
CA CYS A 602 6.42 -20.28 23.30
C CYS A 602 5.03 -19.65 23.23
N GLN A 603 4.89 -18.36 23.51
CA GLN A 603 3.61 -17.67 23.45
C GLN A 603 3.13 -17.52 22.01
N TYR A 604 4.04 -17.33 21.05
CA TYR A 604 3.72 -17.28 19.62
C TYR A 604 3.40 -18.69 19.08
N SER A 605 4.16 -19.69 19.46
CA SER A 605 3.88 -21.11 19.17
C SER A 605 2.57 -21.57 19.82
N LEU A 606 2.27 -21.15 21.06
CA LEU A 606 1.01 -21.41 21.75
C LEU A 606 -0.18 -20.63 21.15
N LEU A 607 0.03 -19.42 20.61
CA LEU A 607 -1.00 -18.69 19.87
C LEU A 607 -1.36 -19.40 18.56
N VAL A 608 -0.36 -19.86 17.82
CA VAL A 608 -0.56 -20.62 16.58
C VAL A 608 -1.18 -22.00 16.90
N SER A 609 -0.71 -22.68 17.94
CA SER A 609 -1.29 -23.97 18.37
C SER A 609 -2.68 -23.83 19.03
N ARG A 610 -2.98 -22.70 19.68
CA ARG A 610 -4.35 -22.41 20.16
C ARG A 610 -5.33 -22.13 19.02
N TRP A 611 -4.88 -21.54 17.90
CA TRP A 611 -5.72 -21.42 16.72
C TRP A 611 -6.06 -22.78 16.11
N SER A 612 -5.09 -23.68 15.99
CA SER A 612 -5.35 -25.06 15.54
C SER A 612 -6.19 -25.88 16.53
N LEU A 613 -6.07 -25.62 17.84
CA LEU A 613 -6.93 -26.22 18.87
C LEU A 613 -8.33 -25.63 18.92
N PHE A 614 -8.51 -24.37 18.50
CA PHE A 614 -9.83 -23.73 18.41
C PHE A 614 -10.67 -24.30 17.27
N GLU A 615 -10.05 -24.65 16.14
CA GLU A 615 -10.73 -25.41 15.07
C GLU A 615 -11.15 -26.81 15.52
N VAL A 616 -10.25 -27.53 16.21
CA VAL A 616 -10.57 -28.88 16.75
C VAL A 616 -11.61 -28.83 17.88
N CYS A 617 -11.66 -27.75 18.67
CA CYS A 617 -12.73 -27.55 19.66
C CYS A 617 -14.06 -27.09 19.04
N SER A 618 -14.01 -26.31 17.95
CA SER A 618 -15.21 -25.90 17.21
C SER A 618 -15.92 -27.09 16.57
N ASP A 619 -15.17 -28.00 15.96
CA ASP A 619 -15.74 -29.23 15.39
C ASP A 619 -16.31 -30.21 16.44
N ARG A 620 -15.76 -30.24 17.65
CA ARG A 620 -16.35 -31.02 18.75
C ARG A 620 -17.60 -30.39 19.34
N LEU A 621 -17.70 -29.06 19.38
CA LEU A 621 -18.89 -28.36 19.86
C LEU A 621 -20.06 -28.42 18.87
N ILE A 622 -19.79 -28.45 17.57
CA ILE A 622 -20.83 -28.59 16.54
C ILE A 622 -21.40 -30.02 16.50
N ASN A 623 -20.59 -31.03 16.85
CA ASN A 623 -21.04 -32.43 16.91
C ASN A 623 -21.69 -32.85 18.23
N THR A 624 -21.69 -31.96 19.26
CA THR A 624 -22.36 -32.24 20.54
C THR A 624 -23.70 -31.54 20.68
N VAL A 625 -24.10 -30.73 19.68
CA VAL A 625 -25.41 -29.99 19.62
C VAL A 625 -26.32 -30.53 18.49
N LYS A 626 -26.07 -31.75 18.01
CA LYS A 626 -27.02 -32.49 17.18
C LYS A 626 -27.64 -33.63 17.96
#